data_94fb20ddea861ffb4d6ca15252b5aee6
#
_entry.id   94fb20ddea861ffb4d6ca15252b5aee6
#
_cell.length_a   1.000
_cell.length_b   1.000
_cell.length_c   1.000
_cell.angle_alpha   90.00
_cell.angle_beta   90.00
_cell.angle_gamma   90.00
#
_symmetry.space_group_name_H-M   'P 1'
#
loop_
_entity.id
_entity.type
_entity.pdbx_description
1 polymer ?
#
loop_
_entity_poly.entity_id
_entity_poly.type
_entity_poly.pdbx_seq_one_letter_code
_entity_poly.pdbx_strand_id
1 'polypeptide(L)'
;MAIIQSTRLSHRPEPLLHAFGFKGGALTELWQVYVRMELDDGTAATGQSIQSVLWSDSAVFAAWGQQQGNEKMLQLTAYALELLKGMELEAPPAILRKLLPKLMDYGRNITENPDLRTTFALNALTGIDFCLWKLYRIHQGSPDFDHLTAPFTQGLGRHQPSLGLIPLLTYDTAEQQIRRLAEDGCFLFKIKIGSNPGGRNNLEEMLNWDIQRLRQIHEILSNYATPWTDCGRPLYYIDANGRYDSRARLERFLDAAQEMGALERIVILEEPFAENNLQSVQGLPVRIAADESAHCAEDAQMLMDIYGYSAMALKPIAKTLSVSLEVLEEARKRGVPCFCADLTVNPTMVELNKRFAAGLESLPGLKIGVFETNGAQNYVNWKQLQQASPAWGEPWAEPEMSCYQLSQGYYLTDGNLWKEE
;
A
#
# COMPACT_ATOMS: atom_id res chain seq x y z
N MET A 1 26.38 -11.16 -19.25
CA MET A 1 24.91 -11.19 -19.24
C MET A 1 24.51 -12.23 -18.21
N ALA A 2 23.66 -11.92 -17.27
CA ALA A 2 23.15 -12.85 -16.28
C ALA A 2 21.76 -13.33 -16.73
N ILE A 3 21.53 -14.63 -16.73
CA ILE A 3 20.29 -15.24 -17.24
C ILE A 3 19.57 -15.92 -16.09
N ILE A 4 18.26 -15.69 -15.98
CA ILE A 4 17.42 -16.37 -14.99
C ILE A 4 17.29 -17.83 -15.40
N GLN A 5 17.98 -18.72 -14.66
CA GLN A 5 18.08 -20.14 -15.01
C GLN A 5 16.96 -20.96 -14.39
N SER A 6 16.67 -20.73 -13.11
CA SER A 6 15.65 -21.49 -12.40
C SER A 6 14.76 -20.60 -11.53
N THR A 7 13.53 -21.07 -11.31
CA THR A 7 12.54 -20.38 -10.49
C THR A 7 11.82 -21.39 -9.60
N ARG A 8 11.44 -20.97 -8.39
CA ARG A 8 10.62 -21.75 -7.44
C ARG A 8 9.55 -20.87 -6.85
N LEU A 9 8.38 -21.44 -6.60
CA LEU A 9 7.24 -20.79 -6.00
C LEU A 9 6.74 -21.63 -4.81
N SER A 10 6.47 -20.97 -3.70
CA SER A 10 5.78 -21.56 -2.57
C SER A 10 4.88 -20.53 -1.92
N HIS A 11 3.89 -20.98 -1.17
CA HIS A 11 3.00 -20.10 -0.42
C HIS A 11 2.60 -20.73 0.91
N ARG A 12 2.14 -19.87 1.83
CA ARG A 12 1.60 -20.26 3.12
C ARG A 12 0.41 -19.35 3.47
N PRO A 13 -0.80 -19.88 3.66
CA PRO A 13 -1.89 -19.12 4.23
C PRO A 13 -1.59 -18.70 5.67
N GLU A 14 -1.82 -17.44 6.02
CA GLU A 14 -1.70 -16.93 7.37
C GLU A 14 -3.06 -16.42 7.85
N PRO A 15 -3.59 -16.96 8.96
CA PRO A 15 -4.92 -16.60 9.46
C PRO A 15 -4.93 -15.19 10.04
N LEU A 16 -6.08 -14.52 9.88
CA LEU A 16 -6.37 -13.22 10.49
C LEU A 16 -7.13 -13.41 11.80
N LEU A 17 -6.91 -12.50 12.76
CA LEU A 17 -7.57 -12.49 14.08
C LEU A 17 -9.09 -12.38 13.96
N HIS A 18 -9.55 -11.59 12.97
CA HIS A 18 -10.96 -11.39 12.66
C HIS A 18 -11.13 -11.34 11.14
N ALA A 19 -12.35 -11.62 10.68
CA ALA A 19 -12.67 -11.41 9.28
C ALA A 19 -12.45 -9.92 8.92
N PHE A 20 -11.52 -9.66 8.00
CA PHE A 20 -11.15 -8.31 7.58
C PHE A 20 -12.02 -7.88 6.41
N GLY A 21 -13.01 -7.04 6.70
CA GLY A 21 -14.03 -6.63 5.75
C GLY A 21 -13.73 -5.30 5.04
N PHE A 22 -13.83 -5.28 3.70
CA PHE A 22 -13.83 -4.08 2.87
C PHE A 22 -14.37 -4.40 1.46
N LYS A 23 -14.75 -3.38 0.71
CA LYS A 23 -15.29 -3.54 -0.67
C LYS A 23 -16.44 -4.56 -0.79
N GLY A 24 -17.20 -4.78 0.29
CA GLY A 24 -18.34 -5.70 0.30
C GLY A 24 -18.00 -7.19 0.47
N GLY A 25 -16.74 -7.53 0.73
CA GLY A 25 -16.26 -8.87 1.07
C GLY A 25 -15.56 -8.92 2.42
N ALA A 26 -15.08 -10.10 2.81
CA ALA A 26 -14.24 -10.27 3.99
C ALA A 26 -13.20 -11.37 3.76
N LEU A 27 -11.98 -11.14 4.24
CA LEU A 27 -10.87 -12.09 4.21
C LEU A 27 -10.68 -12.68 5.61
N THR A 28 -10.37 -13.98 5.68
CA THR A 28 -10.05 -14.70 6.93
C THR A 28 -8.58 -15.09 7.02
N GLU A 29 -7.87 -15.02 5.91
CA GLU A 29 -6.44 -15.30 5.80
C GLU A 29 -5.83 -14.49 4.66
N LEU A 30 -4.51 -14.34 4.68
CA LEU A 30 -3.73 -13.77 3.58
C LEU A 30 -2.62 -14.75 3.19
N TRP A 31 -2.37 -14.89 1.89
CA TRP A 31 -1.35 -15.80 1.40
C TRP A 31 0.01 -15.13 1.33
N GLN A 32 0.94 -15.63 2.15
CA GLN A 32 2.35 -15.30 2.08
C GLN A 32 2.95 -16.06 0.90
N VAL A 33 3.47 -15.35 -0.09
CA VAL A 33 4.03 -15.96 -1.31
C VAL A 33 5.53 -15.72 -1.37
N TYR A 34 6.27 -16.79 -1.62
CA TYR A 34 7.72 -16.80 -1.70
C TYR A 34 8.14 -17.21 -3.10
N VAL A 35 8.98 -16.39 -3.69
CA VAL A 35 9.54 -16.58 -5.02
C VAL A 35 11.05 -16.65 -4.89
N ARG A 36 11.67 -17.75 -5.35
CA ARG A 36 13.13 -17.86 -5.45
C ARG A 36 13.54 -17.92 -6.91
N MET A 37 14.52 -17.13 -7.29
CA MET A 37 15.14 -17.16 -8.61
C MET A 37 16.65 -17.37 -8.47
N GLU A 38 17.22 -18.07 -9.44
CA GLU A 38 18.66 -18.34 -9.54
C GLU A 38 19.15 -18.02 -10.94
N LEU A 39 20.27 -17.31 -11.02
CA LEU A 39 20.94 -16.95 -12.26
C LEU A 39 21.88 -18.09 -12.73
N ASP A 40 22.33 -18.00 -13.96
CA ASP A 40 23.23 -18.96 -14.59
C ASP A 40 24.65 -19.02 -13.94
N ASP A 41 25.01 -18.00 -13.16
CA ASP A 41 26.26 -17.97 -12.37
C ASP A 41 26.08 -18.54 -10.92
N GLY A 42 24.89 -19.02 -10.57
CA GLY A 42 24.54 -19.53 -9.25
C GLY A 42 24.08 -18.46 -8.24
N THR A 43 24.09 -17.18 -8.61
CA THR A 43 23.53 -16.12 -7.77
C THR A 43 22.03 -16.33 -7.61
N ALA A 44 21.53 -16.30 -6.37
CA ALA A 44 20.13 -16.55 -6.10
C ALA A 44 19.57 -15.56 -5.07
N ALA A 45 18.28 -15.29 -5.15
CA ALA A 45 17.58 -14.49 -4.18
C ALA A 45 16.13 -14.97 -3.98
N THR A 46 15.56 -14.61 -2.82
CA THR A 46 14.17 -14.87 -2.49
C THR A 46 13.41 -13.55 -2.33
N GLY A 47 12.31 -13.41 -3.05
CA GLY A 47 11.33 -12.33 -2.89
C GLY A 47 10.09 -12.84 -2.17
N GLN A 48 9.49 -11.96 -1.39
CA GLN A 48 8.24 -12.22 -0.68
C GLN A 48 7.15 -11.28 -1.13
N SER A 49 5.91 -11.68 -0.98
CA SER A 49 4.73 -10.83 -1.15
C SER A 49 3.55 -11.37 -0.38
N ILE A 50 2.53 -10.54 -0.26
CA ILE A 50 1.21 -10.93 0.23
C ILE A 50 0.24 -10.87 -0.96
N GLN A 51 -0.51 -11.96 -1.17
CA GLN A 51 -1.59 -11.97 -2.16
C GLN A 51 -2.93 -11.76 -1.47
N SER A 52 -3.70 -10.80 -1.99
CA SER A 52 -5.01 -10.41 -1.47
C SER A 52 -5.98 -10.21 -2.64
N VAL A 53 -6.73 -11.25 -2.98
CA VAL A 53 -7.67 -11.22 -4.10
C VAL A 53 -8.73 -10.13 -3.95
N LEU A 54 -9.28 -9.93 -2.73
CA LEU A 54 -10.34 -8.95 -2.49
C LEU A 54 -9.87 -7.51 -2.75
N TRP A 55 -8.64 -7.16 -2.33
CA TRP A 55 -8.07 -5.85 -2.61
C TRP A 55 -7.78 -5.69 -4.11
N SER A 56 -7.19 -6.70 -4.71
CA SER A 56 -6.68 -6.67 -6.08
C SER A 56 -7.80 -6.62 -7.11
N ASP A 57 -8.85 -7.44 -6.92
CA ASP A 57 -10.04 -7.45 -7.78
C ASP A 57 -11.25 -8.01 -7.02
N SER A 58 -12.14 -7.13 -6.57
CA SER A 58 -13.35 -7.52 -5.83
C SER A 58 -14.36 -8.29 -6.69
N ALA A 59 -14.33 -8.16 -8.02
CA ALA A 59 -15.20 -8.94 -8.92
C ALA A 59 -14.71 -10.39 -9.00
N VAL A 60 -13.39 -10.62 -9.07
CA VAL A 60 -12.81 -11.96 -8.98
C VAL A 60 -13.12 -12.58 -7.62
N PHE A 61 -13.00 -11.82 -6.52
CA PHE A 61 -13.38 -12.31 -5.20
C PHE A 61 -14.86 -12.69 -5.12
N ALA A 62 -15.74 -11.88 -5.68
CA ALA A 62 -17.19 -12.16 -5.68
C ALA A 62 -17.55 -13.42 -6.50
N ALA A 63 -16.86 -13.65 -7.62
CA ALA A 63 -17.09 -14.79 -8.51
C ALA A 63 -16.50 -16.10 -7.98
N TRP A 64 -15.30 -16.06 -7.38
CA TRP A 64 -14.51 -17.25 -7.05
C TRP A 64 -14.29 -17.44 -5.54
N GLY A 65 -14.63 -16.46 -4.71
CA GLY A 65 -14.33 -16.47 -3.27
C GLY A 65 -12.84 -16.30 -2.96
N GLN A 66 -12.50 -16.36 -1.68
CA GLN A 66 -11.13 -16.15 -1.20
C GLN A 66 -10.16 -17.23 -1.72
N GLN A 67 -10.50 -18.50 -1.50
CA GLN A 67 -9.59 -19.61 -1.78
C GLN A 67 -9.28 -19.72 -3.28
N GLN A 68 -10.30 -19.86 -4.12
CA GLN A 68 -10.11 -20.03 -5.57
C GLN A 68 -9.55 -18.75 -6.22
N GLY A 69 -9.94 -17.57 -5.73
CA GLY A 69 -9.37 -16.31 -6.20
C GLY A 69 -7.88 -16.19 -5.93
N ASN A 70 -7.42 -16.58 -4.73
CA ASN A 70 -5.99 -16.64 -4.39
C ASN A 70 -5.25 -17.72 -5.21
N GLU A 71 -5.87 -18.89 -5.46
CA GLU A 71 -5.31 -19.92 -6.36
C GLU A 71 -5.09 -19.40 -7.78
N LYS A 72 -6.05 -18.64 -8.33
CA LYS A 72 -5.89 -18.00 -9.64
C LYS A 72 -4.75 -16.96 -9.65
N MET A 73 -4.63 -16.18 -8.59
CA MET A 73 -3.51 -15.23 -8.45
C MET A 73 -2.16 -15.95 -8.36
N LEU A 74 -2.10 -17.04 -7.62
CA LEU A 74 -0.89 -17.89 -7.53
C LEU A 74 -0.54 -18.54 -8.88
N GLN A 75 -1.56 -18.99 -9.66
CA GLN A 75 -1.36 -19.48 -11.04
C GLN A 75 -0.77 -18.38 -11.94
N LEU A 76 -1.20 -17.13 -11.77
CA LEU A 76 -0.65 -15.99 -12.51
C LEU A 76 0.82 -15.75 -12.14
N THR A 77 1.17 -15.84 -10.84
CA THR A 77 2.56 -15.77 -10.38
C THR A 77 3.41 -16.90 -10.97
N ALA A 78 2.89 -18.15 -10.99
CA ALA A 78 3.58 -19.29 -11.58
C ALA A 78 3.82 -19.09 -13.08
N TYR A 79 2.83 -18.59 -13.81
CA TYR A 79 2.96 -18.31 -15.24
C TYR A 79 4.03 -17.22 -15.51
N ALA A 80 4.08 -16.17 -14.69
CA ALA A 80 5.13 -15.16 -14.78
C ALA A 80 6.54 -15.75 -14.59
N LEU A 81 6.69 -16.66 -13.63
CA LEU A 81 7.96 -17.34 -13.37
C LEU A 81 8.40 -18.24 -14.54
N GLU A 82 7.49 -18.91 -15.23
CA GLU A 82 7.81 -19.65 -16.44
C GLU A 82 8.28 -18.74 -17.59
N LEU A 83 7.66 -17.57 -17.73
CA LEU A 83 8.07 -16.58 -18.74
C LEU A 83 9.45 -15.98 -18.48
N LEU A 84 9.90 -15.96 -17.21
CA LEU A 84 11.20 -15.42 -16.82
C LEU A 84 12.35 -16.37 -17.10
N LYS A 85 12.13 -17.69 -17.16
CA LYS A 85 13.19 -18.66 -17.43
C LYS A 85 13.84 -18.40 -18.79
N GLY A 86 15.15 -18.29 -18.80
CA GLY A 86 15.95 -17.98 -19.99
C GLY A 86 15.98 -16.50 -20.35
N MET A 87 15.29 -15.60 -19.60
CA MET A 87 15.41 -14.17 -19.81
C MET A 87 16.70 -13.62 -19.21
N GLU A 88 17.25 -12.60 -19.86
CA GLU A 88 18.34 -11.81 -19.31
C GLU A 88 17.86 -10.97 -18.13
N LEU A 89 18.68 -10.84 -17.08
CA LEU A 89 18.44 -9.97 -15.96
C LEU A 89 18.65 -8.50 -16.39
N GLU A 90 17.56 -7.83 -16.68
CA GLU A 90 17.49 -6.39 -16.93
C GLU A 90 17.06 -5.64 -15.66
N ALA A 91 16.98 -4.31 -15.74
CA ALA A 91 16.36 -3.50 -14.68
C ALA A 91 14.92 -3.96 -14.43
N PRO A 92 14.50 -4.18 -13.18
CA PRO A 92 13.19 -4.76 -12.85
C PRO A 92 12.00 -4.06 -13.53
N PRO A 93 11.92 -2.70 -13.63
CA PRO A 93 10.83 -2.05 -14.35
C PRO A 93 10.74 -2.44 -15.83
N ALA A 94 11.88 -2.70 -16.48
CA ALA A 94 11.90 -3.12 -17.89
C ALA A 94 11.35 -4.55 -18.07
N ILE A 95 11.68 -5.44 -17.13
CA ILE A 95 11.15 -6.81 -17.10
C ILE A 95 9.64 -6.78 -16.87
N LEU A 96 9.16 -6.00 -15.90
CA LEU A 96 7.74 -5.90 -15.59
C LEU A 96 6.92 -5.41 -16.79
N ARG A 97 7.41 -4.40 -17.53
CA ARG A 97 6.76 -3.91 -18.74
C ARG A 97 6.60 -4.98 -19.82
N LYS A 98 7.54 -5.93 -19.90
CA LYS A 98 7.46 -7.06 -20.84
C LYS A 98 6.49 -8.15 -20.38
N LEU A 99 6.34 -8.33 -19.06
CA LEU A 99 5.49 -9.37 -18.47
C LEU A 99 4.02 -8.94 -18.39
N LEU A 100 3.74 -7.71 -17.94
CA LEU A 100 2.40 -7.26 -17.56
C LEU A 100 1.33 -7.48 -18.64
N PRO A 101 1.55 -7.17 -19.94
CA PRO A 101 0.53 -7.43 -20.98
C PRO A 101 0.19 -8.91 -21.07
N LYS A 102 1.19 -9.80 -21.06
CA LYS A 102 0.98 -11.25 -21.14
C LYS A 102 0.24 -11.80 -19.91
N LEU A 103 0.54 -11.24 -18.74
CA LEU A 103 -0.15 -11.60 -17.51
C LEU A 103 -1.59 -11.12 -17.49
N MET A 104 -1.86 -9.93 -18.00
CA MET A 104 -3.24 -9.45 -18.13
C MET A 104 -4.07 -10.35 -19.05
N ASP A 105 -3.53 -10.76 -20.19
CA ASP A 105 -4.23 -11.67 -21.10
C ASP A 105 -4.47 -13.05 -20.47
N TYR A 106 -3.44 -13.63 -19.86
CA TYR A 106 -3.57 -14.90 -19.14
C TYR A 106 -4.52 -14.78 -17.93
N GLY A 107 -4.41 -13.69 -17.16
CA GLY A 107 -5.26 -13.41 -16.02
C GLY A 107 -6.74 -13.31 -16.39
N ARG A 108 -7.10 -12.58 -17.45
CA ARG A 108 -8.47 -12.50 -17.97
C ARG A 108 -9.02 -13.89 -18.31
N ASN A 109 -8.19 -14.74 -18.92
CA ASN A 109 -8.60 -16.08 -19.30
C ASN A 109 -8.86 -16.97 -18.07
N ILE A 110 -7.93 -17.04 -17.10
CA ILE A 110 -8.08 -17.91 -15.94
C ILE A 110 -9.15 -17.45 -14.96
N THR A 111 -9.41 -16.13 -14.88
CA THR A 111 -10.45 -15.54 -14.01
C THR A 111 -11.80 -15.46 -14.68
N GLU A 112 -11.89 -15.72 -16.00
CA GLU A 112 -13.09 -15.51 -16.82
C GLU A 112 -13.63 -14.06 -16.70
N ASN A 113 -12.74 -13.10 -16.42
CA ASN A 113 -13.09 -11.71 -16.24
C ASN A 113 -12.40 -10.85 -17.33
N PRO A 114 -13.13 -10.42 -18.38
CA PRO A 114 -12.56 -9.57 -19.42
C PRO A 114 -12.12 -8.19 -18.90
N ASP A 115 -12.72 -7.71 -17.81
CA ASP A 115 -12.47 -6.45 -17.16
C ASP A 115 -11.53 -6.60 -15.94
N LEU A 116 -10.67 -7.63 -15.96
CA LEU A 116 -9.72 -7.88 -14.88
C LEU A 116 -8.89 -6.64 -14.57
N ARG A 117 -8.86 -6.24 -13.31
CA ARG A 117 -8.10 -5.07 -12.86
C ARG A 117 -6.59 -5.32 -12.93
N THR A 118 -5.84 -4.30 -13.32
CA THR A 118 -4.37 -4.35 -13.37
C THR A 118 -3.76 -4.63 -11.99
N THR A 119 -4.38 -4.18 -10.92
CA THR A 119 -3.98 -4.48 -9.53
C THR A 119 -3.89 -5.98 -9.25
N PHE A 120 -4.71 -6.82 -9.92
CA PHE A 120 -4.64 -8.28 -9.76
C PHE A 120 -3.30 -8.84 -10.27
N ALA A 121 -2.85 -8.40 -11.44
CA ALA A 121 -1.57 -8.80 -12.01
C ALA A 121 -0.38 -8.20 -11.25
N LEU A 122 -0.46 -6.93 -10.85
CA LEU A 122 0.60 -6.27 -10.08
C LEU A 122 0.81 -6.94 -8.73
N ASN A 123 -0.26 -7.29 -8.01
CA ASN A 123 -0.12 -7.98 -6.74
C ASN A 123 0.47 -9.39 -6.90
N ALA A 124 0.11 -10.11 -7.96
CA ALA A 124 0.73 -11.40 -8.29
C ALA A 124 2.23 -11.27 -8.62
N LEU A 125 2.67 -10.12 -9.15
CA LEU A 125 4.06 -9.83 -9.52
C LEU A 125 4.91 -9.30 -8.36
N THR A 126 4.33 -8.88 -7.22
CA THR A 126 5.08 -8.17 -6.17
C THR A 126 6.27 -8.97 -5.64
N GLY A 127 6.11 -10.27 -5.36
CA GLY A 127 7.21 -11.12 -4.90
C GLY A 127 8.28 -11.36 -5.98
N ILE A 128 7.86 -11.43 -7.24
CA ILE A 128 8.76 -11.54 -8.40
C ILE A 128 9.59 -10.26 -8.53
N ASP A 129 8.94 -9.12 -8.50
CA ASP A 129 9.60 -7.81 -8.61
C ASP A 129 10.63 -7.62 -7.49
N PHE A 130 10.27 -7.94 -6.26
CA PHE A 130 11.18 -7.82 -5.13
C PHE A 130 12.37 -8.77 -5.24
N CYS A 131 12.16 -10.00 -5.74
CA CYS A 131 13.25 -10.94 -6.04
C CYS A 131 14.17 -10.41 -7.15
N LEU A 132 13.61 -9.85 -8.22
CA LEU A 132 14.38 -9.21 -9.30
C LEU A 132 15.22 -8.03 -8.79
N TRP A 133 14.67 -7.19 -7.88
CA TRP A 133 15.41 -6.09 -7.27
C TRP A 133 16.60 -6.59 -6.42
N LYS A 134 16.44 -7.68 -5.67
CA LYS A 134 17.54 -8.31 -4.92
C LYS A 134 18.65 -8.81 -5.87
N LEU A 135 18.28 -9.56 -6.92
CA LEU A 135 19.22 -10.03 -7.93
C LEU A 135 19.91 -8.88 -8.68
N TYR A 136 19.13 -7.87 -9.09
CA TYR A 136 19.66 -6.70 -9.79
C TYR A 136 20.63 -5.92 -8.90
N ARG A 137 20.33 -5.75 -7.61
CA ARG A 137 21.23 -5.13 -6.63
C ARG A 137 22.58 -5.87 -6.58
N ILE A 138 22.56 -7.20 -6.45
CA ILE A 138 23.79 -8.02 -6.41
C ILE A 138 24.57 -7.88 -7.71
N HIS A 139 23.88 -7.99 -8.85
CA HIS A 139 24.50 -7.91 -10.17
C HIS A 139 25.12 -6.54 -10.48
N GLN A 140 24.48 -5.45 -10.03
CA GLN A 140 24.98 -4.08 -10.17
C GLN A 140 26.04 -3.73 -9.12
N GLY A 141 26.21 -4.54 -8.07
CA GLY A 141 27.07 -4.20 -6.95
C GLY A 141 26.61 -2.96 -6.18
N SER A 142 25.29 -2.67 -6.18
CA SER A 142 24.75 -1.50 -5.48
C SER A 142 24.90 -1.67 -3.97
N PRO A 143 25.50 -0.68 -3.25
CA PRO A 143 25.79 -0.83 -1.83
C PRO A 143 24.51 -0.79 -0.97
N ASP A 144 23.53 0.03 -1.34
CA ASP A 144 22.33 0.30 -0.58
C ASP A 144 21.12 0.61 -1.47
N PHE A 145 19.96 0.82 -0.82
CA PHE A 145 18.68 1.10 -1.47
C PHE A 145 18.71 2.42 -2.26
N ASP A 146 19.37 3.44 -1.75
CA ASP A 146 19.40 4.77 -2.40
C ASP A 146 20.18 4.72 -3.71
N HIS A 147 21.36 4.11 -3.71
CA HIS A 147 22.14 3.90 -4.95
C HIS A 147 21.42 3.02 -5.95
N LEU A 148 20.68 2.00 -5.45
CA LEU A 148 19.92 1.10 -6.30
C LEU A 148 18.76 1.79 -7.00
N THR A 149 18.06 2.69 -6.30
CA THR A 149 16.84 3.34 -6.79
C THR A 149 17.08 4.68 -7.49
N ALA A 150 18.21 5.34 -7.24
CA ALA A 150 18.56 6.64 -7.83
C ALA A 150 18.45 6.73 -9.37
N PRO A 151 18.75 5.67 -10.16
CA PRO A 151 18.56 5.71 -11.61
C PRO A 151 17.08 5.80 -12.04
N PHE A 152 16.13 5.48 -11.16
CA PHE A 152 14.71 5.39 -11.47
C PHE A 152 13.91 6.57 -10.92
N THR A 153 14.35 7.14 -9.80
CA THR A 153 13.71 8.32 -9.20
C THR A 153 14.68 9.10 -8.31
N GLN A 154 14.51 10.39 -8.26
CA GLN A 154 15.16 11.27 -7.28
C GLN A 154 14.22 11.62 -6.11
N GLY A 155 13.04 10.99 -6.03
CA GLY A 155 12.07 11.22 -4.97
C GLY A 155 12.38 10.51 -3.64
N LEU A 156 13.42 9.66 -3.59
CA LEU A 156 13.85 8.93 -2.41
C LEU A 156 15.22 9.46 -1.94
N GLY A 157 15.27 10.68 -1.47
CA GLY A 157 16.54 11.30 -1.01
C GLY A 157 16.52 11.68 0.47
N ARG A 158 15.40 11.55 1.13
CA ARG A 158 15.28 11.82 2.57
C ARG A 158 15.74 10.61 3.38
N HIS A 159 16.36 10.90 4.51
CA HIS A 159 16.59 9.93 5.58
C HIS A 159 15.78 10.40 6.79
N GLN A 160 14.51 10.02 6.84
CA GLN A 160 13.64 10.37 7.97
C GLN A 160 14.21 9.78 9.27
N PRO A 161 14.41 10.57 10.33
CA PRO A 161 14.95 10.05 11.59
C PRO A 161 13.93 9.16 12.32
N SER A 162 12.65 9.31 11.98
CA SER A 162 11.55 8.51 12.49
C SER A 162 10.37 8.51 11.52
N LEU A 163 9.55 7.46 11.61
CA LEU A 163 8.32 7.33 10.84
C LEU A 163 7.14 7.09 11.76
N GLY A 164 6.12 7.94 11.64
CA GLY A 164 4.86 7.76 12.35
C GLY A 164 4.02 6.64 11.74
N LEU A 165 3.44 5.82 12.59
CA LEU A 165 2.48 4.80 12.22
C LEU A 165 1.12 5.42 11.89
N ILE A 166 0.52 5.04 10.78
CA ILE A 166 -0.86 5.36 10.42
C ILE A 166 -1.74 4.16 10.81
N PRO A 167 -2.49 4.23 11.94
CA PRO A 167 -3.43 3.18 12.29
C PRO A 167 -4.67 3.24 11.40
N LEU A 168 -5.24 2.06 11.10
CA LEU A 168 -6.47 1.92 10.35
C LEU A 168 -7.69 1.88 11.30
N LEU A 169 -8.62 2.81 11.11
CA LEU A 169 -9.94 2.79 11.73
C LEU A 169 -10.95 2.24 10.72
N THR A 170 -11.37 0.99 10.93
CA THR A 170 -12.41 0.32 10.14
C THR A 170 -13.80 0.85 10.51
N TYR A 171 -14.84 0.38 9.81
CA TYR A 171 -16.23 0.81 10.06
C TYR A 171 -16.71 0.51 11.49
N ASP A 172 -16.18 -0.53 12.13
CA ASP A 172 -16.56 -1.07 13.44
C ASP A 172 -15.55 -0.81 14.56
N THR A 173 -14.45 -0.09 14.27
CA THR A 173 -13.46 0.27 15.30
C THR A 173 -14.11 1.01 16.46
N ALA A 174 -14.04 0.42 17.66
CA ALA A 174 -14.69 0.94 18.86
C ALA A 174 -14.02 2.24 19.36
N GLU A 175 -14.79 3.13 20.00
CA GLU A 175 -14.28 4.37 20.57
C GLU A 175 -13.11 4.18 21.52
N GLN A 176 -13.17 3.15 22.36
CA GLN A 176 -12.09 2.84 23.31
C GLN A 176 -10.78 2.53 22.60
N GLN A 177 -10.84 1.85 21.44
CA GLN A 177 -9.66 1.59 20.62
C GLN A 177 -9.10 2.86 20.00
N ILE A 178 -9.96 3.76 19.51
CA ILE A 178 -9.54 5.07 18.96
C ILE A 178 -8.82 5.89 20.05
N ARG A 179 -9.37 5.95 21.26
CA ARG A 179 -8.73 6.63 22.41
C ARG A 179 -7.38 6.03 22.73
N ARG A 180 -7.29 4.70 22.79
CA ARG A 180 -6.02 4.00 23.07
C ARG A 180 -4.96 4.31 22.02
N LEU A 181 -5.28 4.28 20.74
CA LEU A 181 -4.35 4.64 19.66
C LEU A 181 -3.84 6.09 19.81
N ALA A 182 -4.70 7.03 20.20
CA ALA A 182 -4.29 8.41 20.46
C ALA A 182 -3.41 8.53 21.72
N GLU A 183 -3.69 7.78 22.78
CA GLU A 183 -2.88 7.68 24.00
C GLU A 183 -1.51 7.03 23.73
N ASP A 184 -1.46 6.06 22.81
CA ASP A 184 -0.24 5.43 22.32
C ASP A 184 0.57 6.33 21.36
N GLY A 185 0.13 7.59 21.14
CA GLY A 185 0.88 8.60 20.39
C GLY A 185 0.57 8.67 18.89
N CYS A 186 -0.41 7.94 18.36
CA CYS A 186 -0.85 8.09 16.99
C CYS A 186 -1.36 9.51 16.73
N PHE A 187 -0.99 10.07 15.57
CA PHE A 187 -1.30 11.46 15.22
C PHE A 187 -1.87 11.64 13.81
N LEU A 188 -1.81 10.63 12.95
CA LEU A 188 -2.49 10.56 11.66
C LEU A 188 -3.31 9.28 11.61
N PHE A 189 -4.62 9.39 11.50
CA PHE A 189 -5.56 8.27 11.57
C PHE A 189 -6.18 8.03 10.19
N LYS A 190 -5.99 6.82 9.63
CA LYS A 190 -6.71 6.39 8.43
C LYS A 190 -8.14 5.98 8.81
N ILE A 191 -9.13 6.65 8.24
CA ILE A 191 -10.55 6.47 8.53
C ILE A 191 -11.24 5.92 7.29
N LYS A 192 -11.77 4.71 7.36
CA LYS A 192 -12.58 4.14 6.28
C LYS A 192 -13.95 4.79 6.25
N ILE A 193 -14.34 5.24 5.05
CA ILE A 193 -15.67 5.71 4.69
C ILE A 193 -16.22 4.92 3.51
N GLY A 194 -17.44 5.24 3.04
CA GLY A 194 -18.10 4.47 1.99
C GLY A 194 -18.70 3.16 2.50
N SER A 195 -19.21 3.16 3.73
CA SER A 195 -19.83 2.00 4.35
C SER A 195 -21.14 1.58 3.61
N ASN A 196 -21.68 0.42 3.93
CA ASN A 196 -22.93 -0.05 3.37
C ASN A 196 -23.90 -0.46 4.50
N PRO A 197 -24.44 0.53 5.23
CA PRO A 197 -25.36 0.25 6.33
C PRO A 197 -26.54 -0.59 5.87
N GLY A 198 -26.83 -1.68 6.58
CA GLY A 198 -27.94 -2.58 6.25
C GLY A 198 -27.81 -3.36 4.93
N GLY A 199 -26.67 -3.31 4.25
CA GLY A 199 -26.40 -4.12 3.05
C GLY A 199 -27.18 -3.71 1.78
N ARG A 200 -27.84 -2.55 1.79
CA ARG A 200 -28.80 -2.14 0.73
C ARG A 200 -28.17 -1.31 -0.39
N ASN A 201 -26.88 -0.99 -0.32
CA ASN A 201 -26.20 -0.09 -1.25
C ASN A 201 -26.90 1.26 -1.44
N ASN A 202 -27.51 1.80 -0.37
CA ASN A 202 -28.16 3.09 -0.39
C ASN A 202 -27.12 4.20 -0.18
N LEU A 203 -26.89 5.00 -1.20
CA LEU A 203 -25.84 6.03 -1.20
C LEU A 203 -26.14 7.21 -0.24
N GLU A 204 -27.40 7.50 0.06
CA GLU A 204 -27.75 8.51 1.07
C GLU A 204 -27.53 7.99 2.50
N GLU A 205 -27.87 6.73 2.75
CA GLU A 205 -27.56 6.08 4.03
C GLU A 205 -26.04 5.97 4.23
N MET A 206 -25.27 5.66 3.18
CA MET A 206 -23.81 5.67 3.18
C MET A 206 -23.27 7.04 3.58
N LEU A 207 -23.66 8.10 2.88
CA LEU A 207 -23.20 9.46 3.17
C LEU A 207 -23.51 9.89 4.61
N ASN A 208 -24.74 9.63 5.07
CA ASN A 208 -25.14 9.97 6.43
C ASN A 208 -24.31 9.22 7.47
N TRP A 209 -24.03 7.94 7.21
CA TRP A 209 -23.18 7.14 8.08
C TRP A 209 -21.74 7.67 8.13
N ASP A 210 -21.16 7.98 6.96
CA ASP A 210 -19.81 8.51 6.84
C ASP A 210 -19.64 9.83 7.60
N ILE A 211 -20.62 10.74 7.48
CA ILE A 211 -20.67 12.01 8.22
C ILE A 211 -20.74 11.77 9.73
N GLN A 212 -21.60 10.85 10.18
CA GLN A 212 -21.72 10.53 11.61
C GLN A 212 -20.43 9.89 12.14
N ARG A 213 -19.82 9.01 11.35
CA ARG A 213 -18.56 8.36 11.73
C ARG A 213 -17.41 9.37 11.87
N LEU A 214 -17.29 10.29 10.92
CA LEU A 214 -16.28 11.36 11.01
C LEU A 214 -16.53 12.25 12.23
N ARG A 215 -17.79 12.61 12.51
CA ARG A 215 -18.14 13.41 13.70
C ARG A 215 -17.72 12.73 14.99
N GLN A 216 -18.08 11.46 15.17
CA GLN A 216 -17.70 10.66 16.33
C GLN A 216 -16.20 10.62 16.54
N ILE A 217 -15.44 10.34 15.48
CA ILE A 217 -13.97 10.29 15.54
C ILE A 217 -13.39 11.67 15.85
N HIS A 218 -13.93 12.72 15.22
CA HIS A 218 -13.49 14.10 15.46
C HIS A 218 -13.72 14.54 16.91
N GLU A 219 -14.87 14.24 17.50
CA GLU A 219 -15.18 14.54 18.91
C GLU A 219 -14.19 13.84 19.85
N ILE A 220 -13.84 12.58 19.60
CA ILE A 220 -12.86 11.84 20.38
C ILE A 220 -11.47 12.47 20.24
N LEU A 221 -10.98 12.67 19.03
CA LEU A 221 -9.60 13.07 18.74
C LEU A 221 -9.33 14.56 18.94
N SER A 222 -10.37 15.38 19.05
CA SER A 222 -10.25 16.82 19.35
C SER A 222 -9.64 17.10 20.73
N ASN A 223 -9.69 16.14 21.64
CA ASN A 223 -9.18 16.27 23.01
C ASN A 223 -7.67 15.95 23.11
N TYR A 224 -7.05 15.45 22.05
CA TYR A 224 -5.64 15.05 22.06
C TYR A 224 -4.76 16.10 21.40
N ALA A 225 -3.51 16.18 21.84
CA ALA A 225 -2.47 17.02 21.26
C ALA A 225 -1.29 16.14 20.81
N THR A 226 -0.53 16.63 19.82
CA THR A 226 0.65 15.94 19.31
C THR A 226 1.72 16.95 18.89
N PRO A 227 3.02 16.68 19.09
CA PRO A 227 4.09 17.51 18.58
C PRO A 227 4.34 17.32 17.07
N TRP A 228 3.78 16.29 16.45
CA TRP A 228 4.14 15.79 15.12
C TRP A 228 3.37 16.47 13.96
N THR A 229 2.43 17.35 14.27
CA THR A 229 1.66 18.09 13.27
C THR A 229 1.86 19.59 13.45
N ASP A 230 1.65 20.36 12.38
CA ASP A 230 1.80 21.83 12.42
C ASP A 230 0.72 22.48 13.29
N CYS A 231 -0.50 21.94 13.28
CA CYS A 231 -1.62 22.44 14.10
C CYS A 231 -1.59 21.93 15.55
N GLY A 232 -0.64 21.06 15.91
CA GLY A 232 -0.51 20.48 17.26
C GLY A 232 -1.63 19.51 17.65
N ARG A 233 -2.40 18.99 16.67
CA ARG A 233 -3.55 18.09 16.85
C ARG A 233 -3.47 16.89 15.94
N PRO A 234 -4.12 15.74 16.28
CA PRO A 234 -4.22 14.61 15.37
C PRO A 234 -4.89 15.00 14.06
N LEU A 235 -4.44 14.43 12.94
CA LEU A 235 -4.94 14.66 11.59
C LEU A 235 -5.61 13.40 11.03
N TYR A 236 -6.38 13.57 9.94
CA TYR A 236 -7.18 12.53 9.33
C TYR A 236 -6.71 12.23 7.91
N TYR A 237 -6.69 10.97 7.61
CA TYR A 237 -6.53 10.39 6.30
C TYR A 237 -7.81 9.60 6.00
N ILE A 238 -8.65 10.13 5.14
CA ILE A 238 -9.95 9.55 4.80
C ILE A 238 -9.77 8.62 3.61
N ASP A 239 -10.29 7.40 3.66
CA ASP A 239 -10.20 6.42 2.56
C ASP A 239 -11.60 5.93 2.18
N ALA A 240 -12.01 6.27 0.95
CA ALA A 240 -13.33 5.97 0.40
C ALA A 240 -13.36 4.71 -0.48
N ASN A 241 -12.21 4.15 -0.88
CA ASN A 241 -12.08 2.96 -1.73
C ASN A 241 -13.02 2.95 -2.96
N GLY A 242 -13.18 4.10 -3.63
CA GLY A 242 -13.99 4.23 -4.83
C GLY A 242 -15.50 4.15 -4.63
N ARG A 243 -15.98 4.38 -3.43
CA ARG A 243 -17.40 4.16 -3.06
C ARG A 243 -18.31 5.34 -3.38
N TYR A 244 -17.79 6.52 -3.66
CA TYR A 244 -18.60 7.66 -4.05
C TYR A 244 -18.96 7.62 -5.52
N ASP A 245 -20.24 7.83 -5.83
CA ASP A 245 -20.78 7.79 -7.19
C ASP A 245 -20.63 9.12 -7.93
N SER A 246 -20.52 10.23 -7.20
CA SER A 246 -20.48 11.56 -7.77
C SER A 246 -19.71 12.57 -6.94
N ARG A 247 -19.10 13.54 -7.63
CA ARG A 247 -18.44 14.68 -7.01
C ARG A 247 -19.38 15.45 -6.09
N ALA A 248 -20.63 15.65 -6.50
CA ALA A 248 -21.61 16.36 -5.69
C ALA A 248 -21.88 15.69 -4.32
N ARG A 249 -21.87 14.35 -4.26
CA ARG A 249 -21.98 13.62 -3.00
C ARG A 249 -20.75 13.77 -2.14
N LEU A 250 -19.56 13.74 -2.76
CA LEU A 250 -18.30 13.98 -2.05
C LEU A 250 -18.24 15.40 -1.47
N GLU A 251 -18.68 16.41 -2.22
CA GLU A 251 -18.75 17.79 -1.75
C GLU A 251 -19.66 17.91 -0.53
N ARG A 252 -20.81 17.24 -0.50
CA ARG A 252 -21.69 17.19 0.68
C ARG A 252 -21.01 16.59 1.91
N PHE A 253 -20.16 15.59 1.74
CA PHE A 253 -19.36 15.05 2.85
C PHE A 253 -18.34 16.09 3.35
N LEU A 254 -17.66 16.79 2.43
CA LEU A 254 -16.68 17.82 2.77
C LEU A 254 -17.34 19.05 3.41
N ASP A 255 -18.54 19.45 2.95
CA ASP A 255 -19.34 20.53 3.57
C ASP A 255 -19.68 20.17 5.02
N ALA A 256 -20.16 18.95 5.26
CA ALA A 256 -20.42 18.48 6.62
C ALA A 256 -19.13 18.41 7.48
N ALA A 257 -17.99 18.05 6.89
CA ALA A 257 -16.69 18.11 7.58
C ALA A 257 -16.30 19.54 7.95
N GLN A 258 -16.59 20.51 7.07
CA GLN A 258 -16.38 21.94 7.34
C GLN A 258 -17.28 22.43 8.49
N GLU A 259 -18.57 22.10 8.46
CA GLU A 259 -19.54 22.50 9.48
C GLU A 259 -19.17 22.00 10.88
N MET A 260 -18.59 20.80 11.00
CA MET A 260 -18.14 20.24 12.28
C MET A 260 -16.71 20.64 12.67
N GLY A 261 -15.99 21.43 11.85
CA GLY A 261 -14.60 21.85 12.10
C GLY A 261 -13.55 20.75 11.87
N ALA A 262 -13.92 19.68 11.19
CA ALA A 262 -13.03 18.56 10.89
C ALA A 262 -12.23 18.73 9.58
N LEU A 263 -12.68 19.60 8.66
CA LEU A 263 -12.10 19.72 7.32
C LEU A 263 -10.60 20.07 7.36
N GLU A 264 -10.20 21.02 8.20
CA GLU A 264 -8.80 21.45 8.35
C GLU A 264 -7.88 20.34 8.90
N ARG A 265 -8.47 19.28 9.45
CA ARG A 265 -7.77 18.09 9.93
C ARG A 265 -7.60 17.02 8.87
N ILE A 266 -8.28 17.12 7.73
CA ILE A 266 -8.18 16.15 6.63
C ILE A 266 -6.95 16.49 5.77
N VAL A 267 -5.88 15.70 5.92
CA VAL A 267 -4.64 15.83 5.14
C VAL A 267 -4.82 15.24 3.75
N ILE A 268 -5.53 14.09 3.68
CA ILE A 268 -5.73 13.29 2.47
C ILE A 268 -7.14 12.70 2.49
N LEU A 269 -7.78 12.72 1.32
CA LEU A 269 -8.94 11.89 1.00
C LEU A 269 -8.53 10.99 -0.18
N GLU A 270 -8.44 9.69 0.07
CA GLU A 270 -7.97 8.68 -0.88
C GLU A 270 -9.13 8.06 -1.64
N GLU A 271 -8.90 7.87 -2.92
CA GLU A 271 -9.71 7.09 -3.88
C GLU A 271 -11.22 7.32 -3.70
N PRO A 272 -11.72 8.55 -3.92
CA PRO A 272 -13.15 8.83 -3.74
C PRO A 272 -14.01 8.09 -4.75
N PHE A 273 -13.53 7.96 -5.99
CA PHE A 273 -14.27 7.41 -7.12
C PHE A 273 -13.65 6.10 -7.61
N ALA A 274 -14.49 5.19 -8.10
CA ALA A 274 -14.03 3.96 -8.73
C ALA A 274 -13.28 4.26 -10.04
N GLU A 275 -12.35 3.39 -10.43
CA GLU A 275 -11.53 3.56 -11.64
C GLU A 275 -12.35 3.73 -12.93
N ASN A 276 -13.50 3.08 -13.00
CA ASN A 276 -14.42 3.19 -14.14
C ASN A 276 -15.39 4.38 -14.04
N ASN A 277 -15.26 5.21 -12.99
CA ASN A 277 -16.10 6.38 -12.73
C ASN A 277 -15.26 7.59 -12.27
N LEU A 278 -14.06 7.75 -12.80
CA LEU A 278 -13.19 8.87 -12.45
C LEU A 278 -13.86 10.21 -12.74
N GLN A 279 -13.82 11.12 -11.77
CA GLN A 279 -14.33 12.47 -11.90
C GLN A 279 -13.27 13.49 -11.51
N SER A 280 -13.34 14.69 -12.09
CA SER A 280 -12.42 15.77 -11.72
C SER A 280 -12.58 16.13 -10.26
N VAL A 281 -11.46 16.19 -9.55
CA VAL A 281 -11.37 16.61 -8.14
C VAL A 281 -10.72 17.99 -8.01
N GLN A 282 -10.49 18.69 -9.13
CA GLN A 282 -9.92 20.04 -9.14
C GLN A 282 -10.75 20.99 -8.30
N GLY A 283 -10.08 21.79 -7.45
CA GLY A 283 -10.72 22.79 -6.62
C GLY A 283 -11.44 22.27 -5.37
N LEU A 284 -11.38 20.96 -5.06
CA LEU A 284 -11.80 20.45 -3.77
C LEU A 284 -10.88 20.98 -2.65
N PRO A 285 -11.42 21.25 -1.45
CA PRO A 285 -10.67 21.91 -0.37
C PRO A 285 -9.66 20.99 0.35
N VAL A 286 -9.58 19.72 -0.03
CA VAL A 286 -8.65 18.72 0.54
C VAL A 286 -7.80 18.09 -0.56
N ARG A 287 -6.63 17.53 -0.19
CA ARG A 287 -5.83 16.75 -1.14
C ARG A 287 -6.51 15.43 -1.42
N ILE A 288 -6.67 15.13 -2.70
CA ILE A 288 -7.20 13.84 -3.15
C ILE A 288 -6.03 12.96 -3.57
N ALA A 289 -5.95 11.77 -2.99
CA ALA A 289 -4.92 10.78 -3.29
C ALA A 289 -5.46 9.68 -4.21
N ALA A 290 -4.64 9.26 -5.16
CA ALA A 290 -4.87 8.06 -5.95
C ALA A 290 -4.18 6.86 -5.28
N ASP A 291 -4.87 5.73 -5.19
CA ASP A 291 -4.34 4.43 -4.82
C ASP A 291 -4.61 3.42 -5.93
N GLU A 292 -5.77 2.77 -5.89
CA GLU A 292 -6.10 1.68 -6.80
C GLU A 292 -6.14 2.12 -8.27
N SER A 293 -6.41 3.38 -8.56
CA SER A 293 -6.48 3.92 -9.93
C SER A 293 -5.11 4.23 -10.57
N ALA A 294 -4.01 4.21 -9.81
CA ALA A 294 -2.66 4.46 -10.33
C ALA A 294 -1.87 3.16 -10.47
N HIS A 295 -1.84 2.57 -11.68
CA HIS A 295 -1.17 1.30 -11.97
C HIS A 295 0.17 1.45 -12.68
N CYS A 296 0.45 2.64 -13.23
CA CYS A 296 1.65 2.96 -13.98
C CYS A 296 1.91 4.47 -13.97
N ALA A 297 3.02 4.89 -14.56
CA ALA A 297 3.38 6.30 -14.70
C ALA A 297 2.33 7.11 -15.47
N GLU A 298 1.78 6.54 -16.55
CA GLU A 298 0.79 7.18 -17.43
C GLU A 298 -0.53 7.42 -16.68
N ASP A 299 -0.99 6.46 -15.88
CA ASP A 299 -2.18 6.64 -15.02
C ASP A 299 -1.96 7.77 -14.02
N ALA A 300 -0.80 7.79 -13.36
CA ALA A 300 -0.45 8.84 -12.41
C ALA A 300 -0.43 10.22 -13.08
N GLN A 301 0.14 10.34 -14.29
CA GLN A 301 0.11 11.58 -15.08
C GLN A 301 -1.32 12.02 -15.37
N MET A 302 -2.15 11.12 -15.88
CA MET A 302 -3.56 11.41 -16.20
C MET A 302 -4.33 11.87 -14.96
N LEU A 303 -4.16 11.17 -13.84
CA LEU A 303 -4.86 11.50 -12.58
C LEU A 303 -4.45 12.88 -12.07
N MET A 304 -3.16 13.24 -12.11
CA MET A 304 -2.67 14.54 -11.69
C MET A 304 -3.04 15.65 -12.66
N ASP A 305 -2.78 15.47 -13.95
CA ASP A 305 -2.86 16.54 -14.94
C ASP A 305 -4.30 16.80 -15.42
N ILE A 306 -5.14 15.75 -15.52
CA ILE A 306 -6.50 15.85 -16.05
C ILE A 306 -7.53 15.88 -14.93
N TYR A 307 -7.43 14.96 -13.97
CA TYR A 307 -8.43 14.84 -12.91
C TYR A 307 -8.13 15.70 -11.68
N GLY A 308 -6.89 16.17 -11.49
CA GLY A 308 -6.50 17.08 -10.41
C GLY A 308 -6.17 16.38 -9.08
N TYR A 309 -5.85 15.08 -9.12
CA TYR A 309 -5.34 14.37 -7.95
C TYR A 309 -4.05 15.03 -7.45
N SER A 310 -3.93 15.24 -6.15
CA SER A 310 -2.91 16.07 -5.54
C SER A 310 -2.10 15.37 -4.45
N ALA A 311 -2.21 14.04 -4.38
CA ALA A 311 -1.36 13.13 -3.61
C ALA A 311 -1.35 11.73 -4.26
N MET A 312 -0.32 10.90 -3.97
CA MET A 312 -0.22 9.52 -4.47
C MET A 312 0.06 8.56 -3.31
N ALA A 313 -0.78 7.52 -3.21
CA ALA A 313 -0.55 6.38 -2.32
C ALA A 313 0.33 5.35 -3.04
N LEU A 314 1.54 5.17 -2.55
CA LEU A 314 2.49 4.22 -3.10
C LEU A 314 2.40 2.90 -2.34
N LYS A 315 2.45 1.79 -3.06
CA LYS A 315 2.38 0.44 -2.46
C LYS A 315 3.45 -0.48 -3.07
N PRO A 316 4.73 -0.28 -2.73
CA PRO A 316 5.80 -1.18 -3.21
C PRO A 316 5.54 -2.63 -2.83
N ILE A 317 4.78 -2.84 -1.75
CA ILE A 317 4.41 -4.14 -1.18
C ILE A 317 3.15 -4.78 -1.81
N ALA A 318 2.48 -4.11 -2.74
CA ALA A 318 1.22 -4.57 -3.36
C ALA A 318 1.15 -4.33 -4.87
N LYS A 319 1.69 -3.21 -5.36
CA LYS A 319 1.74 -2.82 -6.78
C LYS A 319 3.16 -2.88 -7.36
N THR A 320 4.08 -3.56 -6.71
CA THR A 320 5.50 -3.67 -7.01
C THR A 320 6.34 -2.43 -6.64
N LEU A 321 7.61 -2.64 -6.31
CA LEU A 321 8.56 -1.56 -6.09
C LEU A 321 8.79 -0.78 -7.40
N SER A 322 8.89 -1.49 -8.53
CA SER A 322 9.10 -0.90 -9.85
C SER A 322 8.03 0.14 -10.21
N VAL A 323 6.76 -0.21 -10.13
CA VAL A 323 5.65 0.74 -10.40
C VAL A 323 5.65 1.88 -9.39
N SER A 324 5.92 1.61 -8.11
CA SER A 324 5.96 2.65 -7.08
C SER A 324 7.06 3.69 -7.36
N LEU A 325 8.22 3.29 -7.88
CA LEU A 325 9.29 4.20 -8.29
C LEU A 325 8.89 5.06 -9.51
N GLU A 326 8.23 4.45 -10.51
CA GLU A 326 7.76 5.17 -11.70
C GLU A 326 6.68 6.21 -11.34
N VAL A 327 5.69 5.84 -10.50
CA VAL A 327 4.65 6.77 -10.02
C VAL A 327 5.24 7.88 -9.16
N LEU A 328 6.20 7.55 -8.28
CA LEU A 328 6.90 8.55 -7.46
C LEU A 328 7.63 9.58 -8.32
N GLU A 329 8.32 9.15 -9.38
CA GLU A 329 9.06 10.07 -10.26
C GLU A 329 8.10 11.02 -10.98
N GLU A 330 6.94 10.54 -11.45
CA GLU A 330 5.93 11.39 -12.07
C GLU A 330 5.30 12.38 -11.07
N ALA A 331 5.02 11.94 -9.84
CA ALA A 331 4.53 12.81 -8.78
C ALA A 331 5.57 13.88 -8.39
N ARG A 332 6.86 13.50 -8.28
CA ARG A 332 7.97 14.42 -7.99
C ARG A 332 8.10 15.52 -9.03
N LYS A 333 8.02 15.18 -10.32
CA LYS A 333 8.09 16.17 -11.43
C LYS A 333 7.00 17.24 -11.31
N ARG A 334 5.87 16.92 -10.66
CA ARG A 334 4.71 17.80 -10.47
C ARG A 334 4.62 18.43 -9.08
N GLY A 335 5.56 18.12 -8.19
CA GLY A 335 5.51 18.55 -6.79
C GLY A 335 4.34 17.97 -5.99
N VAL A 336 3.84 16.80 -6.41
CA VAL A 336 2.73 16.10 -5.76
C VAL A 336 3.29 15.20 -4.64
N PRO A 337 2.85 15.37 -3.37
CA PRO A 337 3.33 14.56 -2.26
C PRO A 337 2.88 13.11 -2.37
N CYS A 338 3.74 12.21 -1.87
CA CYS A 338 3.51 10.77 -1.84
C CYS A 338 3.63 10.23 -0.42
N PHE A 339 2.98 9.11 -0.16
CA PHE A 339 3.07 8.36 1.09
C PHE A 339 2.91 6.86 0.83
N CYS A 340 3.32 6.03 1.79
CA CYS A 340 3.19 4.58 1.67
C CYS A 340 1.92 4.09 2.38
N ALA A 341 1.08 3.42 1.61
CA ALA A 341 -0.10 2.70 2.11
C ALA A 341 0.21 1.20 2.31
N ASP A 342 -0.67 0.46 2.99
CA ASP A 342 -0.47 -0.95 3.37
C ASP A 342 -1.40 -1.91 2.61
N LEU A 343 -1.10 -3.20 2.72
CA LEU A 343 -1.91 -4.33 2.29
C LEU A 343 -1.99 -5.43 3.38
N THR A 344 -1.87 -5.07 4.65
CA THR A 344 -1.80 -6.03 5.76
C THR A 344 -0.65 -7.02 5.58
N VAL A 345 0.57 -6.50 5.38
CA VAL A 345 1.73 -7.31 5.06
C VAL A 345 2.45 -7.88 6.28
N ASN A 346 3.30 -8.89 6.05
CA ASN A 346 4.15 -9.50 7.07
C ASN A 346 5.33 -8.58 7.45
N PRO A 347 6.07 -8.86 8.54
CA PRO A 347 7.15 -8.01 9.02
C PRO A 347 8.28 -7.75 8.00
N THR A 348 8.62 -8.72 7.15
CA THR A 348 9.64 -8.53 6.10
C THR A 348 9.18 -7.51 5.05
N MET A 349 7.91 -7.59 4.64
CA MET A 349 7.35 -6.61 3.71
C MET A 349 7.10 -5.25 4.37
N VAL A 350 6.88 -5.20 5.69
CA VAL A 350 6.89 -3.94 6.47
C VAL A 350 8.24 -3.24 6.33
N GLU A 351 9.37 -3.96 6.36
CA GLU A 351 10.69 -3.35 6.19
C GLU A 351 10.88 -2.72 4.80
N LEU A 352 10.38 -3.36 3.73
CA LEU A 352 10.39 -2.77 2.40
C LEU A 352 9.57 -1.47 2.35
N ASN A 353 8.34 -1.50 2.87
CA ASN A 353 7.47 -0.33 2.91
C ASN A 353 8.05 0.80 3.75
N LYS A 354 8.62 0.45 4.91
CA LYS A 354 9.29 1.38 5.83
C LYS A 354 10.53 2.02 5.20
N ARG A 355 11.40 1.22 4.54
CA ARG A 355 12.60 1.75 3.86
C ARG A 355 12.23 2.71 2.73
N PHE A 356 11.20 2.40 1.98
CA PHE A 356 10.67 3.27 0.94
C PHE A 356 10.11 4.57 1.54
N ALA A 357 9.23 4.47 2.56
CA ALA A 357 8.64 5.62 3.24
C ALA A 357 9.70 6.54 3.89
N ALA A 358 10.76 5.95 4.43
CA ALA A 358 11.88 6.69 5.04
C ALA A 358 12.64 7.57 4.05
N GLY A 359 12.57 7.27 2.76
CA GLY A 359 13.14 8.08 1.67
C GLY A 359 12.24 9.23 1.20
N LEU A 360 10.95 9.23 1.55
CA LEU A 360 9.98 10.22 1.09
C LEU A 360 10.04 11.52 1.91
N GLU A 361 9.57 12.61 1.31
CA GLU A 361 9.26 13.84 2.02
C GLU A 361 8.05 13.66 2.94
N SER A 362 8.03 14.36 4.08
CA SER A 362 6.85 14.38 4.95
C SER A 362 5.66 15.02 4.22
N LEU A 363 4.46 14.48 4.45
CA LEU A 363 3.24 15.10 3.93
C LEU A 363 3.05 16.52 4.49
N PRO A 364 2.52 17.46 3.70
CA PRO A 364 2.20 18.80 4.19
C PRO A 364 1.31 18.76 5.43
N GLY A 365 1.68 19.49 6.48
CA GLY A 365 1.02 19.48 7.79
C GLY A 365 1.64 18.49 8.79
N LEU A 366 2.58 17.62 8.36
CA LEU A 366 3.32 16.69 9.19
C LEU A 366 4.79 17.08 9.32
N LYS A 367 5.35 16.90 10.51
CA LYS A 367 6.76 17.21 10.81
C LYS A 367 7.70 16.04 10.62
N ILE A 368 7.18 14.82 10.50
CA ILE A 368 7.93 13.58 10.25
C ILE A 368 7.28 12.78 9.13
N GLY A 369 8.03 11.84 8.56
CA GLY A 369 7.49 10.87 7.61
C GLY A 369 6.47 9.94 8.28
N VAL A 370 5.61 9.36 7.48
CA VAL A 370 4.57 8.42 7.91
C VAL A 370 4.45 7.26 6.94
N PHE A 371 3.96 6.12 7.41
CA PHE A 371 3.52 5.03 6.56
C PHE A 371 2.44 4.21 7.25
N GLU A 372 1.60 3.58 6.45
CA GLU A 372 0.58 2.67 6.93
C GLU A 372 1.19 1.28 7.14
N THR A 373 0.88 0.66 8.30
CA THR A 373 1.07 -0.76 8.54
C THR A 373 0.05 -1.23 9.57
N ASN A 374 -0.64 -2.32 9.29
CA ASN A 374 -1.69 -2.87 10.13
C ASN A 374 -1.56 -4.39 10.37
N GLY A 375 -0.48 -5.03 9.90
CA GLY A 375 -0.25 -6.45 10.06
C GLY A 375 -0.30 -6.91 11.52
N ALA A 376 0.31 -6.14 12.44
CA ALA A 376 0.32 -6.43 13.88
C ALA A 376 -1.09 -6.48 14.50
N GLN A 377 -2.06 -5.78 13.92
CA GLN A 377 -3.44 -5.72 14.39
C GLN A 377 -4.30 -6.85 13.81
N ASN A 378 -3.83 -7.53 12.76
CA ASN A 378 -4.65 -8.44 11.97
C ASN A 378 -4.16 -9.90 11.96
N TYR A 379 -2.86 -10.18 12.02
CA TYR A 379 -2.37 -11.56 11.98
C TYR A 379 -2.41 -12.27 13.34
N VAL A 380 -2.91 -13.52 13.36
CA VAL A 380 -2.85 -14.41 14.53
C VAL A 380 -1.40 -14.68 14.91
N ASN A 381 -0.55 -14.94 13.93
CA ASN A 381 0.83 -15.40 14.11
C ASN A 381 1.86 -14.26 14.03
N TRP A 382 1.46 -13.00 14.32
CA TRP A 382 2.35 -11.85 14.14
C TRP A 382 3.71 -12.00 14.81
N LYS A 383 3.75 -12.48 16.07
CA LYS A 383 5.02 -12.69 16.79
C LYS A 383 5.93 -13.71 16.12
N GLN A 384 5.38 -14.81 15.61
CA GLN A 384 6.16 -15.82 14.88
C GLN A 384 6.71 -15.26 13.56
N LEU A 385 5.90 -14.46 12.85
CA LEU A 385 6.32 -13.77 11.65
C LEU A 385 7.43 -12.75 11.94
N GLN A 386 7.35 -12.01 13.06
CA GLN A 386 8.41 -11.10 13.48
C GLN A 386 9.71 -11.83 13.78
N GLN A 387 9.65 -12.96 14.49
CA GLN A 387 10.83 -13.77 14.82
C GLN A 387 11.53 -14.35 13.59
N ALA A 388 10.77 -14.59 12.51
CA ALA A 388 11.30 -15.03 11.22
C ALA A 388 11.83 -13.87 10.36
N SER A 389 11.53 -12.63 10.69
CA SER A 389 11.97 -11.47 9.91
C SER A 389 13.47 -11.18 10.11
N PRO A 390 14.20 -10.80 9.06
CA PRO A 390 15.60 -10.37 9.17
C PRO A 390 15.84 -9.16 10.08
N ALA A 391 14.79 -8.40 10.40
CA ALA A 391 14.84 -7.25 11.32
C ALA A 391 14.57 -7.64 12.79
N TRP A 392 14.31 -8.92 13.10
CA TRP A 392 14.02 -9.34 14.47
C TRP A 392 15.12 -8.95 15.47
N GLY A 393 14.70 -8.30 16.56
CA GLY A 393 15.62 -7.85 17.63
C GLY A 393 16.33 -6.53 17.35
N GLU A 394 16.14 -5.95 16.16
CA GLU A 394 16.71 -4.64 15.84
C GLU A 394 15.89 -3.51 16.48
N PRO A 395 16.52 -2.38 16.84
CA PRO A 395 15.83 -1.26 17.50
C PRO A 395 14.71 -0.63 16.68
N TRP A 396 14.76 -0.78 15.36
CA TRP A 396 13.75 -0.25 14.43
C TRP A 396 12.64 -1.24 14.07
N ALA A 397 12.66 -2.46 14.61
CA ALA A 397 11.69 -3.50 14.26
C ALA A 397 10.28 -3.20 14.79
N GLU A 398 10.19 -2.51 15.91
CA GLU A 398 8.93 -2.17 16.57
C GLU A 398 8.81 -0.66 16.81
N PRO A 399 7.60 -0.09 16.78
CA PRO A 399 7.38 1.32 17.04
C PRO A 399 7.36 1.59 18.56
N GLU A 400 7.94 2.71 18.96
CA GLU A 400 7.78 3.30 20.29
C GLU A 400 6.85 4.51 20.19
N MET A 401 5.80 4.59 21.05
CA MET A 401 4.81 5.67 20.98
C MET A 401 4.33 5.93 19.55
N SER A 402 3.98 4.86 18.85
CA SER A 402 3.52 4.87 17.45
C SER A 402 4.50 5.49 16.43
N CYS A 403 5.79 5.53 16.75
CA CYS A 403 6.85 5.99 15.86
C CYS A 403 7.99 4.97 15.78
N TYR A 404 8.39 4.61 14.57
CA TYR A 404 9.62 3.83 14.35
C TYR A 404 10.81 4.76 14.39
N GLN A 405 11.82 4.42 15.21
CA GLN A 405 13.06 5.19 15.32
C GLN A 405 14.08 4.64 14.31
N LEU A 406 14.48 5.50 13.37
CA LEU A 406 15.39 5.11 12.29
C LEU A 406 16.77 5.74 12.53
N SER A 407 17.65 4.94 13.08
CA SER A 407 19.04 5.35 13.37
C SER A 407 19.90 5.30 12.10
N GLN A 408 21.15 5.81 12.21
CA GLN A 408 22.14 5.62 11.15
C GLN A 408 22.37 4.14 10.82
N GLY A 409 22.30 3.25 11.84
CA GLY A 409 22.43 1.80 11.65
C GLY A 409 21.34 1.20 10.74
N TYR A 410 20.12 1.75 10.80
CA TYR A 410 19.03 1.36 9.90
C TYR A 410 19.41 1.61 8.43
N TYR A 411 19.90 2.79 8.11
CA TYR A 411 20.26 3.16 6.72
C TYR A 411 21.50 2.43 6.22
N LEU A 412 22.46 2.13 7.10
CA LEU A 412 23.66 1.34 6.73
C LEU A 412 23.32 -0.10 6.33
N THR A 413 22.22 -0.63 6.81
CA THR A 413 21.78 -2.00 6.53
C THR A 413 20.50 -2.06 5.70
N ASP A 414 19.92 -0.90 5.32
CA ASP A 414 18.59 -0.79 4.72
C ASP A 414 17.51 -1.54 5.55
N GLY A 415 17.59 -1.47 6.89
CA GLY A 415 16.70 -2.20 7.77
C GLY A 415 16.81 -3.72 7.67
N ASN A 416 17.94 -4.24 7.22
CA ASN A 416 18.19 -5.66 6.90
C ASN A 416 17.36 -6.21 5.72
N LEU A 417 16.77 -5.34 4.90
CA LEU A 417 15.90 -5.70 3.76
C LEU A 417 16.52 -6.70 2.79
N TRP A 418 17.83 -6.66 2.62
CA TRP A 418 18.56 -7.47 1.64
C TRP A 418 19.03 -8.82 2.17
N LYS A 419 18.89 -9.09 3.46
CA LYS A 419 19.23 -10.39 4.03
C LYS A 419 18.27 -11.47 3.51
N GLU A 420 18.81 -12.64 3.21
CA GLU A 420 18.00 -13.83 2.92
C GLU A 420 17.48 -14.43 4.24
N GLU A 421 16.25 -14.98 4.19
CA GLU A 421 15.63 -15.73 5.28
C GLU A 421 16.06 -17.19 5.31
#